data_13da48ae10be85a093b48b33961859a9
#
_entry.id   13da48ae10be85a093b48b33961859a9
#
_cell.length_a   1.000
_cell.length_b   1.000
_cell.length_c   1.000
_cell.angle_alpha   90.00
_cell.angle_beta   90.00
_cell.angle_gamma   90.00
#
_symmetry.space_group_name_H-M   'P 1'
#
loop_
_entity.id
_entity.type
_entity.pdbx_description
1 polymer ?
#
loop_
_entity_poly.entity_id
_entity_poly.type
_entity_poly.pdbx_seq_one_letter_code
_entity_poly.pdbx_strand_id
1 'polypeptide(L)'
;MKLFVSLAVTGALLSCAPAMAEDIDLSSWTCKQFLAAGKEDVGVILAWLDGYYKEEDEPPVINTEALVTNAKKLGQYCAAHPDSDLISATDKLFQKE
;
A
#
# COMPACT_ATOMS: atom_id res chain seq x y z
N MET A 1 0.55 34.71 41.86
CA MET A 1 0.58 34.36 41.48
C MET A 1 0.62 33.62 40.64
N LYS A 2 0.78 33.34 40.33
CA LYS A 2 0.87 32.76 39.68
C LYS A 2 0.91 31.91 38.98
N LEU A 3 1.05 31.48 38.64
CA LEU A 3 1.16 30.72 38.05
C LEU A 3 1.02 30.00 37.32
N PHE A 4 1.03 29.45 37.00
CA PHE A 4 0.94 28.73 36.48
C PHE A 4 0.86 28.18 35.56
N VAL A 5 0.83 27.84 35.15
CA VAL A 5 0.78 27.57 34.36
C VAL A 5 1.19 26.65 33.68
N SER A 6 1.63 26.50 33.25
CA SER A 6 2.21 25.76 32.69
C SER A 6 1.81 24.69 32.22
N LEU A 7 1.55 24.22 32.34
CA LEU A 7 1.14 23.18 32.07
C LEU A 7 0.81 22.78 30.90
N ALA A 8 0.52 23.04 30.38
CA ALA A 8 -0.03 22.74 29.34
C ALA A 8 0.64 22.06 28.42
N VAL A 9 1.39 22.25 28.06
CA VAL A 9 2.08 21.65 27.22
C VAL A 9 1.95 20.39 26.90
N THR A 10 2.02 19.73 27.58
CA THR A 10 1.92 18.46 27.41
C THR A 10 1.13 17.89 26.41
N GLY A 11 0.09 18.09 26.29
CA GLY A 11 -0.71 17.36 25.45
C GLY A 11 -0.23 17.19 24.08
N ALA A 12 0.46 18.01 23.63
CA ALA A 12 0.85 17.91 22.31
C ALA A 12 1.42 16.64 21.93
N LEU A 13 2.14 16.11 22.72
CA LEU A 13 2.74 14.98 22.41
C LEU A 13 1.96 13.93 21.96
N LEU A 14 1.01 13.70 22.52
CA LEU A 14 0.25 12.66 22.22
C LEU A 14 -0.12 12.56 20.85
N SER A 15 -0.35 13.54 20.27
CA SER A 15 -0.89 13.43 18.99
C SER A 15 -0.09 12.65 18.05
N CYS A 16 1.06 12.44 18.32
CA CYS A 16 1.81 11.76 17.41
C CYS A 16 1.56 10.36 17.39
N ALA A 17 1.26 9.93 18.37
CA ALA A 17 1.06 8.57 18.46
C ALA A 17 0.46 7.90 17.40
N PRO A 18 -0.37 8.21 16.92
CA PRO A 18 -1.04 7.53 16.11
C PRO A 18 -0.62 6.70 15.23
N ALA A 19 -0.22 6.67 14.90
CA ALA A 19 0.16 6.00 14.07
C ALA A 19 -0.27 4.91 13.76
N MET A 20 -0.46 4.55 13.63
CA MET A 20 -0.75 3.75 13.33
C MET A 20 -0.73 2.70 12.73
N ALA A 21 -0.56 2.01 12.68
CA ALA A 21 -0.40 0.82 12.31
C ALA A 21 -1.66 0.22 11.90
N GLU A 22 -2.12 0.40 10.84
CA GLU A 22 -3.30 -0.22 10.43
C GLU A 22 -2.99 -1.28 9.45
N ASP A 23 -3.75 -2.33 9.44
CA ASP A 23 -3.59 -3.38 8.45
C ASP A 23 -4.03 -2.88 7.09
N ILE A 24 -3.36 -3.31 6.06
CA ILE A 24 -3.80 -3.03 4.71
C ILE A 24 -4.40 -4.32 4.19
N ASP A 25 -5.70 -4.35 4.06
CA ASP A 25 -6.41 -5.53 3.61
C ASP A 25 -6.73 -5.37 2.13
N LEU A 26 -5.90 -5.91 1.28
CA LEU A 26 -6.05 -5.70 -0.15
C LEU A 26 -7.30 -6.32 -0.72
N SER A 27 -7.90 -7.28 0.00
CA SER A 27 -9.12 -7.88 -0.50
C SER A 27 -10.28 -6.90 -0.52
N SER A 28 -10.18 -5.82 0.24
CA SER A 28 -11.24 -4.82 0.26
C SER A 28 -10.86 -3.55 -0.50
N TRP A 29 -9.72 -3.52 -1.13
CA TRP A 29 -9.29 -2.32 -1.83
C TRP A 29 -9.80 -2.28 -3.27
N THR A 30 -10.05 -1.08 -3.74
CA THR A 30 -10.37 -0.85 -5.14
C THR A 30 -9.17 -0.24 -5.83
N CYS A 31 -9.20 -0.24 -7.13
CA CYS A 31 -8.19 0.43 -7.92
C CYS A 31 -8.05 1.90 -7.54
N LYS A 32 -9.16 2.56 -7.23
CA LYS A 32 -9.13 3.93 -6.83
C LYS A 32 -8.30 4.14 -5.58
N GLN A 33 -8.43 3.24 -4.61
CA GLN A 33 -7.65 3.34 -3.40
C GLN A 33 -6.17 3.13 -3.69
N PHE A 34 -5.85 2.23 -4.60
CA PHE A 34 -4.45 2.00 -4.95
C PHE A 34 -3.88 3.28 -5.57
N LEU A 35 -4.61 3.93 -6.45
CA LEU A 35 -4.12 5.14 -7.09
C LEU A 35 -3.94 6.28 -6.10
N ALA A 36 -4.71 6.27 -5.03
CA ALA A 36 -4.61 7.32 -4.02
C ALA A 36 -3.59 7.02 -2.93
N ALA A 37 -3.02 5.84 -2.94
CA ALA A 37 -2.12 5.45 -1.86
C ALA A 37 -0.79 6.19 -1.97
N GLY A 38 -0.15 6.38 -0.84
CA GLY A 38 1.14 7.05 -0.82
C GLY A 38 2.23 6.13 -1.32
N LYS A 39 3.38 6.68 -1.63
CA LYS A 39 4.48 5.93 -2.14
C LYS A 39 4.89 4.77 -1.29
N GLU A 40 4.90 4.95 -0.02
CA GLU A 40 5.32 3.89 0.87
C GLU A 40 4.37 2.74 0.84
N ASP A 41 3.08 3.02 0.85
CA ASP A 41 2.09 1.96 0.82
C ASP A 41 2.11 1.24 -0.52
N VAL A 42 2.29 1.99 -1.59
CA VAL A 42 2.36 1.38 -2.91
C VAL A 42 3.54 0.41 -2.97
N GLY A 43 4.68 0.80 -2.40
CA GLY A 43 5.84 -0.08 -2.40
C GLY A 43 5.59 -1.37 -1.66
N VAL A 44 4.93 -1.28 -0.51
CA VAL A 44 4.62 -2.45 0.28
C VAL A 44 3.64 -3.34 -0.46
N ILE A 45 2.64 -2.75 -1.08
CA ILE A 45 1.64 -3.50 -1.82
C ILE A 45 2.27 -4.24 -3.00
N LEU A 46 3.16 -3.55 -3.71
CA LEU A 46 3.80 -4.18 -4.86
C LEU A 46 4.70 -5.33 -4.44
N ALA A 47 5.38 -5.19 -3.32
CA ALA A 47 6.22 -6.26 -2.82
C ALA A 47 5.37 -7.47 -2.43
N TRP A 48 4.23 -7.21 -1.79
CA TRP A 48 3.34 -8.30 -1.39
C TRP A 48 2.80 -9.01 -2.63
N LEU A 49 2.41 -8.24 -3.65
CA LEU A 49 1.88 -8.82 -4.86
C LEU A 49 2.95 -9.65 -5.57
N ASP A 50 4.18 -9.20 -5.56
CA ASP A 50 5.27 -9.93 -6.18
C ASP A 50 5.37 -11.33 -5.55
N GLY A 51 5.30 -11.41 -4.25
CA GLY A 51 5.35 -12.70 -3.59
C GLY A 51 4.09 -13.52 -3.80
N TYR A 52 2.96 -12.84 -3.82
CA TYR A 52 1.68 -13.53 -3.95
C TYR A 52 1.57 -14.27 -5.29
N TYR A 53 2.15 -13.72 -6.35
CA TYR A 53 2.05 -14.36 -7.66
C TYR A 53 3.26 -15.24 -7.99
N LYS A 54 4.18 -15.44 -7.04
CA LYS A 54 5.29 -16.34 -7.29
C LYS A 54 4.87 -17.77 -7.12
N GLU A 55 5.51 -18.63 -7.87
CA GLU A 55 5.29 -20.07 -7.72
C GLU A 55 6.10 -20.55 -6.55
N GLU A 56 5.70 -21.65 -5.99
CA GLU A 56 6.36 -22.19 -4.84
C GLU A 56 7.83 -22.46 -5.05
N ASP A 57 8.22 -22.86 -6.24
CA ASP A 57 9.58 -23.20 -6.50
C ASP A 57 10.41 -22.04 -7.05
N GLU A 58 9.85 -20.87 -7.13
CA GLU A 58 10.61 -19.73 -7.60
C GLU A 58 11.51 -19.22 -6.51
N PRO A 59 12.70 -18.78 -6.83
CA PRO A 59 13.61 -18.29 -5.80
C PRO A 59 13.12 -16.98 -5.17
N PRO A 60 13.49 -16.72 -3.94
CA PRO A 60 13.02 -15.53 -3.24
C PRO A 60 13.82 -14.30 -3.66
N VAL A 61 13.65 -13.91 -4.90
CA VAL A 61 14.37 -12.79 -5.46
C VAL A 61 13.39 -11.72 -5.91
N ILE A 62 13.66 -10.49 -5.57
CA ILE A 62 12.83 -9.37 -6.01
C ILE A 62 13.57 -8.65 -7.11
N ASN A 63 12.97 -8.62 -8.28
CA ASN A 63 13.55 -7.90 -9.40
C ASN A 63 12.95 -6.50 -9.39
N THR A 64 13.74 -5.51 -9.05
CA THR A 64 13.18 -4.18 -8.85
C THR A 64 12.70 -3.55 -10.17
N GLU A 65 13.30 -3.91 -11.28
CA GLU A 65 12.83 -3.39 -12.55
C GLU A 65 11.46 -3.96 -12.86
N ALA A 66 11.26 -5.23 -12.56
CA ALA A 66 9.97 -5.84 -12.79
C ALA A 66 8.92 -5.21 -11.89
N LEU A 67 9.29 -4.85 -10.66
CA LEU A 67 8.34 -4.17 -9.79
C LEU A 67 7.89 -2.85 -10.38
N VAL A 68 8.81 -2.09 -10.95
CA VAL A 68 8.46 -0.80 -11.55
C VAL A 68 7.55 -1.01 -12.76
N THR A 69 7.86 -2.01 -13.58
CA THR A 69 7.04 -2.29 -14.73
C THR A 69 5.63 -2.71 -14.32
N ASN A 70 5.55 -3.54 -13.30
CA ASN A 70 4.25 -3.99 -12.82
C ASN A 70 3.47 -2.85 -12.18
N ALA A 71 4.17 -1.95 -11.51
CA ALA A 71 3.50 -0.77 -10.95
C ALA A 71 2.87 0.07 -12.06
N LYS A 72 3.57 0.22 -13.17
CA LYS A 72 3.03 0.98 -14.28
C LYS A 72 1.84 0.29 -14.91
N LYS A 73 1.92 -1.01 -15.07
CA LYS A 73 0.80 -1.75 -15.65
C LYS A 73 -0.43 -1.64 -14.76
N LEU A 74 -0.23 -1.80 -13.46
CA LEU A 74 -1.34 -1.74 -12.54
C LEU A 74 -1.91 -0.34 -12.49
N GLY A 75 -1.05 0.66 -12.48
CA GLY A 75 -1.50 2.05 -12.45
C GLY A 75 -2.34 2.39 -13.67
N GLN A 76 -1.90 1.94 -14.84
CA GLN A 76 -2.63 2.22 -16.07
C GLN A 76 -3.98 1.51 -16.08
N TYR A 77 -3.98 0.26 -15.65
CA TYR A 77 -5.23 -0.50 -15.60
C TYR A 77 -6.18 0.16 -14.63
N CYS A 78 -5.70 0.53 -13.45
CA CYS A 78 -6.54 1.13 -12.44
C CYS A 78 -7.06 2.50 -12.85
N ALA A 79 -6.28 3.26 -13.61
CA ALA A 79 -6.75 4.55 -14.09
C ALA A 79 -7.96 4.36 -15.02
N ALA A 80 -7.97 3.28 -15.78
CA ALA A 80 -9.08 3.02 -16.68
C ALA A 80 -10.23 2.31 -15.99
N HIS A 81 -9.96 1.66 -14.84
CA HIS A 81 -10.98 0.88 -14.15
C HIS A 81 -10.97 1.18 -12.66
N PRO A 82 -11.26 2.42 -12.26
CA PRO A 82 -11.09 2.81 -10.85
C PRO A 82 -11.99 2.06 -9.88
N ASP A 83 -13.10 1.55 -10.35
CA ASP A 83 -14.02 0.85 -9.46
C ASP A 83 -13.73 -0.65 -9.38
N SER A 84 -12.72 -1.13 -10.08
CA SER A 84 -12.41 -2.55 -10.05
C SER A 84 -11.81 -2.91 -8.70
N ASP A 85 -12.04 -4.14 -8.24
CA ASP A 85 -11.38 -4.66 -7.07
C ASP A 85 -9.90 -4.72 -7.40
N LEU A 86 -9.05 -4.38 -6.48
CA LEU A 86 -7.63 -4.39 -6.72
C LEU A 86 -7.13 -5.81 -7.00
N ILE A 87 -7.55 -6.77 -6.23
CA ILE A 87 -7.09 -8.15 -6.45
C ILE A 87 -7.58 -8.68 -7.79
N SER A 88 -8.79 -8.33 -8.19
CA SER A 88 -9.27 -8.74 -9.50
C SER A 88 -8.43 -8.14 -10.61
N ALA A 89 -8.02 -6.91 -10.43
CA ALA A 89 -7.17 -6.24 -11.41
C ALA A 89 -5.81 -6.91 -11.49
N THR A 90 -5.21 -7.20 -10.35
CA THR A 90 -3.90 -7.82 -10.34
C THR A 90 -3.95 -9.24 -10.90
N ASP A 91 -5.04 -9.96 -10.64
CA ASP A 91 -5.17 -11.30 -11.21
C ASP A 91 -5.19 -11.23 -12.72
N LYS A 92 -5.88 -10.26 -13.28
CA LYS A 92 -5.92 -10.15 -14.71
C LYS A 92 -4.57 -9.80 -15.29
N LEU A 93 -3.79 -9.01 -14.60
CA LEU A 93 -2.53 -8.54 -15.13
C LEU A 93 -1.35 -9.47 -14.87
N PHE A 94 -1.39 -10.17 -13.76
CA PHE A 94 -0.21 -10.88 -13.32
C PHE A 94 -0.38 -12.38 -13.12
N GLN A 95 -1.57 -12.87 -13.30
CA GLN A 95 -1.79 -14.26 -13.07
C GLN A 95 -0.99 -15.10 -14.04
N LYS A 96 -0.40 -16.17 -13.55
CA LYS A 96 0.33 -17.01 -14.42
C LYS A 96 -0.52 -18.11 -14.93
N GLU A 97 -0.26 -18.57 -16.07
CA GLU A 97 -1.01 -19.65 -16.62
C GLU A 97 -0.35 -20.97 -16.41
#